data_febdf2575e3e7029331c665869c816e8
#
_entry.id   febdf2575e3e7029331c665869c816e8
#
_cell.length_a   1.000
_cell.length_b   1.000
_cell.length_c   1.000
_cell.angle_alpha   90.00
_cell.angle_beta   90.00
_cell.angle_gamma   90.00
#
_symmetry.space_group_name_H-M   'P 1'
#
loop_
_entity.id
_entity.type
_entity.pdbx_description
1 polymer ?
#
loop_
_entity_poly.entity_id
_entity_poly.type
_entity_poly.pdbx_seq_one_letter_code
_entity_poly.pdbx_strand_id
1 'polypeptide(L)'
;MADQKAKNKEAAKDIKFAWTDDAWDDYLYWQEHDEKKVEEINALLEECSRNPFKGTGKPEPLRGNLTGYWSRRIDKEHRLVYLPEDKCIYVIQCRFHYEK
;
A
#
# COMPACT_ATOMS: atom_id res chain seq x y z
N MET A 1 17.28 22.97 6.34
CA MET A 1 16.37 23.12 7.03
C MET A 1 15.00 22.82 6.55
N ALA A 2 14.02 23.48 7.07
CA ALA A 2 12.64 23.16 6.78
C ALA A 2 12.30 23.27 5.30
N ASP A 3 12.79 24.32 4.68
CA ASP A 3 12.51 24.54 3.26
C ASP A 3 13.08 23.42 2.41
N GLN A 4 14.27 23.02 2.73
CA GLN A 4 14.92 21.96 1.97
C GLN A 4 14.13 20.68 2.06
N LYS A 5 13.67 20.38 3.25
CA LYS A 5 12.88 19.19 3.45
C LYS A 5 11.58 19.22 2.69
N ALA A 6 10.90 20.33 2.73
CA ALA A 6 9.64 20.47 2.04
C ALA A 6 9.85 20.31 0.55
N LYS A 7 10.91 20.88 0.05
CA LYS A 7 11.24 20.76 -1.35
C LYS A 7 11.49 19.34 -1.76
N ASN A 8 12.29 18.64 -0.97
CA ASN A 8 12.60 17.26 -1.28
C ASN A 8 11.36 16.41 -1.28
N LYS A 9 10.48 16.68 -0.36
CA LYS A 9 9.25 15.95 -0.29
C LYS A 9 8.43 16.13 -1.54
N GLU A 10 8.29 17.34 -1.98
CA GLU A 10 7.52 17.61 -3.18
C GLU A 10 8.13 16.98 -4.40
N ALA A 11 9.43 17.08 -4.52
CA ALA A 11 10.11 16.52 -5.67
C ALA A 11 10.03 15.00 -5.64
N ALA A 12 10.16 14.42 -4.45
CA ALA A 12 10.24 12.99 -4.35
C ALA A 12 8.88 12.35 -4.52
N LYS A 13 7.84 13.02 -4.06
CA LYS A 13 6.57 12.38 -4.21
C LYS A 13 5.38 13.28 -4.13
N ASP A 14 4.70 13.22 -5.18
CA ASP A 14 3.41 13.78 -5.29
C ASP A 14 2.36 12.80 -4.80
N ILE A 15 2.76 11.58 -4.52
CA ILE A 15 1.81 10.53 -4.19
C ILE A 15 1.47 10.55 -2.74
N LYS A 16 0.19 10.49 -2.44
CA LYS A 16 -0.29 10.37 -1.08
C LYS A 16 -0.84 8.98 -0.84
N PHE A 17 -0.86 8.60 0.41
CA PHE A 17 -1.48 7.34 0.81
C PHE A 17 -2.71 7.66 1.64
N ALA A 18 -3.80 7.00 1.31
CA ALA A 18 -5.03 7.12 2.08
C ALA A 18 -5.42 5.72 2.53
N TRP A 19 -6.07 5.63 3.68
CA TRP A 19 -6.36 4.34 4.29
C TRP A 19 -7.83 4.30 4.69
N THR A 20 -8.45 3.14 4.46
CA THR A 20 -9.74 2.92 5.08
C THR A 20 -9.49 2.62 6.55
N ASP A 21 -10.55 2.69 7.35
CA ASP A 21 -10.44 2.35 8.76
C ASP A 21 -9.95 0.92 8.92
N ASP A 22 -10.48 0.01 8.13
CA ASP A 22 -10.08 -1.39 8.20
C ASP A 22 -8.61 -1.58 7.87
N ALA A 23 -8.15 -0.89 6.84
CA ALA A 23 -6.74 -1.02 6.45
C ALA A 23 -5.83 -0.45 7.53
N TRP A 24 -6.24 0.65 8.13
CA TRP A 24 -5.46 1.25 9.19
C TRP A 24 -5.40 0.33 10.40
N ASP A 25 -6.53 -0.30 10.73
CA ASP A 25 -6.55 -1.28 11.81
C ASP A 25 -5.61 -2.45 11.52
N ASP A 26 -5.59 -2.90 10.26
CA ASP A 26 -4.67 -3.97 9.87
C ASP A 26 -3.22 -3.55 10.11
N TYR A 27 -2.91 -2.33 9.73
CA TYR A 27 -1.55 -1.83 9.85
C TYR A 27 -1.15 -1.72 11.32
N LEU A 28 -2.05 -1.23 12.16
CA LEU A 28 -1.81 -1.15 13.59
C LEU A 28 -1.64 -2.53 14.21
N TYR A 29 -2.40 -3.50 13.71
CA TYR A 29 -2.25 -4.86 14.18
C TYR A 29 -0.82 -5.35 13.98
N TRP A 30 -0.28 -5.10 12.79
CA TRP A 30 1.08 -5.53 12.51
C TRP A 30 2.11 -4.79 13.35
N GLN A 31 1.89 -3.50 13.60
CA GLN A 31 2.80 -2.76 14.45
C GLN A 31 2.89 -3.36 15.84
N GLU A 32 1.80 -3.92 16.28
CA GLU A 32 1.74 -4.49 17.61
C GLU A 32 2.25 -5.92 17.66
N HIS A 33 2.08 -6.67 16.59
CA HIS A 33 2.33 -8.10 16.61
C HIS A 33 3.51 -8.58 15.77
N ASP A 34 3.89 -7.83 14.74
CA ASP A 34 4.94 -8.32 13.84
C ASP A 34 5.55 -7.18 13.06
N GLU A 35 6.62 -6.62 13.59
CA GLU A 35 7.27 -5.48 12.95
C GLU A 35 7.80 -5.77 11.58
N LYS A 36 8.13 -7.01 11.32
CA LYS A 36 8.62 -7.38 10.00
C LYS A 36 7.56 -7.16 8.95
N LYS A 37 6.31 -7.43 9.29
CA LYS A 37 5.22 -7.19 8.38
C LYS A 37 5.06 -5.71 8.07
N VAL A 38 5.28 -4.87 9.07
CA VAL A 38 5.23 -3.44 8.86
C VAL A 38 6.28 -3.03 7.83
N GLU A 39 7.48 -3.56 7.98
CA GLU A 39 8.55 -3.22 7.04
C GLU A 39 8.22 -3.69 5.63
N GLU A 40 7.65 -4.88 5.52
CA GLU A 40 7.28 -5.41 4.22
C GLU A 40 6.20 -4.57 3.57
N ILE A 41 5.20 -4.19 4.36
CA ILE A 41 4.12 -3.36 3.84
C ILE A 41 4.66 -1.99 3.42
N ASN A 42 5.51 -1.41 4.26
CA ASN A 42 6.09 -0.11 3.92
C ASN A 42 6.89 -0.17 2.62
N ALA A 43 7.63 -1.25 2.42
CA ALA A 43 8.40 -1.41 1.19
C ALA A 43 7.49 -1.53 -0.02
N LEU A 44 6.39 -2.26 0.12
CA LEU A 44 5.44 -2.40 -0.98
C LEU A 44 4.79 -1.07 -1.30
N LEU A 45 4.42 -0.30 -0.28
CA LEU A 45 3.82 1.00 -0.51
C LEU A 45 4.78 1.95 -1.19
N GLU A 46 6.03 1.88 -0.81
CA GLU A 46 7.05 2.70 -1.44
C GLU A 46 7.11 2.39 -2.93
N GLU A 47 7.08 1.11 -3.28
CA GLU A 47 7.11 0.73 -4.68
C GLU A 47 5.84 1.17 -5.39
N CYS A 48 4.70 1.04 -4.73
CA CYS A 48 3.43 1.47 -5.31
C CYS A 48 3.45 2.93 -5.68
N SER A 49 4.13 3.74 -4.87
CA SER A 49 4.16 5.16 -5.13
C SER A 49 4.93 5.48 -6.41
N ARG A 50 5.81 4.58 -6.81
CA ARG A 50 6.58 4.77 -8.03
C ARG A 50 5.95 4.06 -9.21
N ASN A 51 5.42 2.87 -9.00
CA ASN A 51 4.76 2.13 -10.06
C ASN A 51 3.75 1.19 -9.45
N PRO A 52 2.48 1.56 -9.45
CA PRO A 52 1.47 0.73 -8.80
C PRO A 52 1.17 -0.58 -9.51
N PHE A 53 1.68 -0.77 -10.73
CA PHE A 53 1.34 -1.93 -11.53
C PHE A 53 2.44 -2.95 -11.69
N LYS A 54 3.65 -2.64 -11.24
CA LYS A 54 4.79 -3.54 -11.40
C LYS A 54 5.65 -3.52 -10.16
N GLY A 55 6.34 -4.62 -9.91
CA GLY A 55 7.29 -4.67 -8.82
C GLY A 55 7.11 -5.87 -7.94
N THR A 56 7.57 -5.75 -6.73
CA THR A 56 7.59 -6.82 -5.75
C THR A 56 6.17 -7.20 -5.31
N GLY A 57 5.99 -8.46 -4.97
CA GLY A 57 4.72 -8.91 -4.44
C GLY A 57 3.73 -9.34 -5.48
N LYS A 58 4.17 -9.50 -6.71
CA LYS A 58 3.32 -9.95 -7.80
C LYS A 58 2.05 -9.12 -7.93
N PRO A 59 2.18 -7.84 -8.27
CA PRO A 59 0.98 -7.00 -8.41
C PRO A 59 0.05 -7.57 -9.46
N GLU A 60 -1.22 -7.62 -9.12
CA GLU A 60 -2.20 -8.09 -10.09
C GLU A 60 -3.52 -7.37 -9.91
N PRO A 61 -4.22 -7.12 -11.02
CA PRO A 61 -5.51 -6.44 -10.95
C PRO A 61 -6.58 -7.40 -10.45
N LEU A 62 -7.52 -6.88 -9.70
CA LEU A 62 -8.61 -7.68 -9.16
C LEU A 62 -9.84 -7.54 -10.04
N ARG A 63 -10.83 -8.39 -9.79
CA ARG A 63 -12.00 -8.44 -10.62
C ARG A 63 -13.28 -8.37 -9.80
N GLY A 64 -14.41 -8.36 -10.52
CA GLY A 64 -15.69 -8.34 -9.85
C GLY A 64 -15.89 -7.06 -9.07
N ASN A 65 -16.30 -7.20 -7.84
CA ASN A 65 -16.54 -6.03 -6.99
C ASN A 65 -15.30 -5.21 -6.75
N LEU A 66 -14.14 -5.80 -6.98
CA LEU A 66 -12.88 -5.12 -6.74
C LEU A 66 -12.19 -4.68 -8.02
N THR A 67 -12.93 -4.59 -9.09
CA THR A 67 -12.39 -4.10 -10.36
C THR A 67 -11.80 -2.70 -10.16
N GLY A 68 -10.58 -2.51 -10.64
CA GLY A 68 -9.88 -1.25 -10.46
C GLY A 68 -8.88 -1.30 -9.32
N TYR A 69 -9.07 -2.24 -8.41
CA TYR A 69 -8.14 -2.44 -7.32
C TYR A 69 -7.06 -3.43 -7.73
N TRP A 70 -5.96 -3.36 -7.02
CA TRP A 70 -4.81 -4.24 -7.24
C TRP A 70 -4.39 -4.86 -5.93
N SER A 71 -3.70 -5.98 -6.01
CA SER A 71 -3.14 -6.59 -4.80
C SER A 71 -1.69 -6.91 -5.00
N ARG A 72 -0.95 -6.88 -3.90
CA ARG A 72 0.41 -7.38 -3.84
C ARG A 72 0.51 -8.31 -2.66
N ARG A 73 1.34 -9.33 -2.80
CA ARG A 73 1.53 -10.28 -1.71
C ARG A 73 2.45 -9.69 -0.66
N ILE A 74 2.00 -9.69 0.59
CA ILE A 74 2.85 -9.35 1.70
C ILE A 74 3.63 -10.61 2.08
N ASP A 75 2.91 -11.73 2.11
CA ASP A 75 3.50 -13.05 2.29
C ASP A 75 2.53 -14.05 1.66
N LYS A 76 2.67 -15.33 2.00
CA LYS A 76 1.82 -16.35 1.41
C LYS A 76 0.35 -16.15 1.70
N GLU A 77 0.07 -15.60 2.85
CA GLU A 77 -1.29 -15.52 3.34
C GLU A 77 -1.90 -14.13 3.21
N HIS A 78 -1.09 -13.11 3.38
CA HIS A 78 -1.60 -11.75 3.51
C HIS A 78 -1.36 -10.92 2.26
N ARG A 79 -2.30 -10.04 1.99
CA ARG A 79 -2.27 -9.22 0.79
C ARG A 79 -2.45 -7.76 1.12
N LEU A 80 -1.75 -6.93 0.36
CA LEU A 80 -1.95 -5.49 0.36
C LEU A 80 -2.88 -5.21 -0.80
N VAL A 81 -4.08 -4.70 -0.52
CA VAL A 81 -5.05 -4.39 -1.56
C VAL A 81 -5.20 -2.88 -1.63
N TYR A 82 -5.08 -2.34 -2.83
CA TYR A 82 -5.04 -0.89 -2.99
C TYR A 82 -5.68 -0.46 -4.29
N LEU A 83 -6.14 0.79 -4.31
CA LEU A 83 -6.70 1.42 -5.49
C LEU A 83 -5.76 2.53 -5.93
N PRO A 84 -5.08 2.36 -7.07
CA PRO A 84 -4.19 3.41 -7.54
C PRO A 84 -5.00 4.49 -8.25
N GLU A 85 -4.84 5.71 -7.79
CA GLU A 85 -5.46 6.86 -8.41
C GLU A 85 -4.36 7.82 -8.76
N ASP A 86 -4.72 8.86 -9.51
CA ASP A 86 -3.75 9.87 -9.85
C ASP A 86 -3.27 10.53 -8.55
N LYS A 87 -2.00 10.33 -8.23
CA LYS A 87 -1.37 10.96 -7.07
C LYS A 87 -1.90 10.50 -5.73
N CYS A 88 -2.54 9.34 -5.68
CA CYS A 88 -3.01 8.78 -4.43
C CYS A 88 -3.13 7.27 -4.52
N ILE A 89 -2.68 6.61 -3.47
CA ILE A 89 -2.86 5.16 -3.35
C ILE A 89 -3.80 4.95 -2.18
N TYR A 90 -4.98 4.40 -2.46
CA TYR A 90 -5.95 4.09 -1.41
C TYR A 90 -5.73 2.66 -0.96
N VAL A 91 -5.39 2.48 0.31
CA VAL A 91 -5.17 1.16 0.87
C VAL A 91 -6.44 0.72 1.56
N ILE A 92 -6.97 -0.42 1.14
CA ILE A 92 -8.21 -0.90 1.74
C ILE A 92 -8.01 -2.14 2.58
N GLN A 93 -6.84 -2.77 2.48
CA GLN A 93 -6.58 -3.99 3.24
C GLN A 93 -5.09 -4.27 3.23
N CYS A 94 -4.55 -4.71 4.37
CA CYS A 94 -3.18 -5.18 4.38
C CYS A 94 -3.00 -6.33 5.35
N ARG A 95 -4.06 -7.14 5.50
CA ARG A 95 -4.03 -8.33 6.30
C ARG A 95 -5.03 -9.29 5.70
N PHE A 96 -4.74 -10.60 5.78
CA PHE A 96 -5.58 -11.64 5.22
C PHE A 96 -5.59 -11.60 3.69
N HIS A 97 -6.22 -12.58 3.11
CA HIS A 97 -6.44 -12.64 1.68
C HIS A 97 -7.69 -11.82 1.37
N TYR A 98 -7.75 -11.27 0.17
CA TYR A 98 -8.94 -10.49 -0.17
C TYR A 98 -10.10 -11.42 -0.48
N GLU A 99 -11.29 -10.88 -0.28
CA GLU A 99 -12.51 -11.62 -0.58
C GLU A 99 -12.95 -11.34 -1.98
N LYS A 100 -13.51 -12.34 -2.61
CA LYS A 100 -13.98 -12.15 -3.96
C LYS A 100 -15.40 -11.74 -4.05
#